data_bcffc6bbf50ddc21716970453afee1c5
#
_entry.id   bcffc6bbf50ddc21716970453afee1c5
#
_cell.length_a   1.000
_cell.length_b   1.000
_cell.length_c   1.000
_cell.angle_alpha   90.00
_cell.angle_beta   90.00
_cell.angle_gamma   90.00
#
_symmetry.space_group_name_H-M   'P 1'
#
loop_
_entity.id
_entity.type
_entity.pdbx_description
1 polymer ?
#
loop_
_entity_poly.entity_id
_entity_poly.type
_entity_poly.pdbx_seq_one_letter_code
_entity_poly.pdbx_strand_id
1 'polypeptide(L)'
;MKSHFLTFLFGFMLTVSGQIALADTQLSEPKPSMDNPRQIVLALNTNDEAAVNNLLFNVVNIQKFYGQENVEIAVVGYGAGVRNFLKSDSKVADLIQSLILYDVQFVACGNTLDAIGRKRDELIEGVDWVQAGLPEIVERQLRGWIYLKP
;
A
#
# COMPACT_ATOMS: atom_id res chain seq x y z
N MET A 1 17.20 -67.76 48.44
CA MET A 1 17.65 -66.46 47.96
C MET A 1 16.90 -66.14 46.68
N LYS A 2 15.87 -65.27 46.73
CA LYS A 2 15.09 -64.81 45.56
C LYS A 2 15.46 -63.38 45.27
N SER A 3 16.14 -63.16 44.13
CA SER A 3 16.50 -61.83 43.63
C SER A 3 15.29 -61.24 42.85
N HIS A 4 14.78 -60.11 43.33
CA HIS A 4 13.77 -59.36 42.63
C HIS A 4 14.47 -58.32 41.76
N PHE A 5 14.38 -58.48 40.42
CA PHE A 5 14.84 -57.57 39.41
C PHE A 5 13.71 -56.53 39.22
N LEU A 6 13.96 -55.29 39.69
CA LEU A 6 13.05 -54.18 39.50
C LEU A 6 13.36 -53.47 38.20
N THR A 7 12.51 -53.66 37.18
CA THR A 7 12.65 -53.02 35.86
C THR A 7 12.04 -51.62 35.92
N PHE A 8 12.90 -50.58 35.88
CA PHE A 8 12.47 -49.17 35.78
C PHE A 8 12.13 -48.88 34.29
N LEU A 9 10.84 -48.69 34.00
CA LEU A 9 10.38 -48.20 32.69
C LEU A 9 10.52 -46.67 32.68
N PHE A 10 11.51 -46.15 31.96
CA PHE A 10 11.70 -44.72 31.74
C PHE A 10 10.76 -44.29 30.60
N GLY A 11 9.61 -43.70 30.94
CA GLY A 11 8.69 -43.11 29.96
C GLY A 11 9.29 -41.88 29.34
N PHE A 12 9.70 -41.97 28.06
CA PHE A 12 10.15 -40.84 27.27
C PHE A 12 8.92 -40.02 26.80
N MET A 13 8.63 -38.94 27.49
CA MET A 13 7.54 -38.02 27.15
C MET A 13 8.02 -37.05 26.02
N LEU A 14 7.66 -37.38 24.77
CA LEU A 14 7.87 -36.51 23.63
C LEU A 14 6.95 -35.30 23.75
N THR A 15 7.50 -34.15 24.19
CA THR A 15 6.82 -32.88 24.06
C THR A 15 6.94 -32.39 22.61
N VAL A 16 5.87 -32.56 21.85
CA VAL A 16 5.74 -31.91 20.52
C VAL A 16 5.50 -30.41 20.76
N SER A 17 6.57 -29.64 20.74
CA SER A 17 6.48 -28.17 20.67
C SER A 17 6.02 -27.80 19.28
N GLY A 18 4.72 -27.58 19.11
CA GLY A 18 4.15 -27.04 17.88
C GLY A 18 4.67 -25.60 17.70
N GLN A 19 5.69 -25.41 16.86
CA GLN A 19 6.05 -24.08 16.40
C GLN A 19 4.93 -23.60 15.48
N ILE A 20 4.20 -22.57 15.92
CA ILE A 20 3.31 -21.80 15.04
C ILE A 20 4.26 -21.02 14.11
N ALA A 21 4.52 -21.58 12.93
CA ALA A 21 5.19 -20.84 11.87
C ALA A 21 4.22 -19.74 11.41
N LEU A 22 4.51 -18.49 11.75
CA LEU A 22 3.86 -17.34 11.10
C LEU A 22 4.22 -17.43 9.62
N ALA A 23 3.19 -17.55 8.76
CA ALA A 23 3.39 -17.54 7.30
C ALA A 23 3.81 -16.11 6.92
N ASP A 24 5.09 -15.93 6.65
CA ASP A 24 5.65 -14.66 6.20
C ASP A 24 5.50 -14.53 4.69
N THR A 25 5.27 -13.29 4.20
CA THR A 25 5.19 -13.05 2.77
C THR A 25 6.57 -13.24 2.13
N GLN A 26 6.68 -14.21 1.21
CA GLN A 26 7.92 -14.47 0.50
C GLN A 26 8.18 -13.38 -0.54
N LEU A 27 9.31 -12.67 -0.41
CA LEU A 27 9.74 -11.68 -1.38
C LEU A 27 10.30 -12.34 -2.65
N SER A 28 9.84 -11.87 -3.81
CA SER A 28 10.40 -12.27 -5.12
C SER A 28 11.73 -11.57 -5.38
N GLU A 29 12.61 -12.26 -6.14
CA GLU A 29 13.86 -11.66 -6.64
C GLU A 29 13.59 -10.79 -7.89
N PRO A 30 14.37 -9.69 -8.08
CA PRO A 30 15.30 -9.12 -7.10
C PRO A 30 14.56 -8.55 -5.89
N LYS A 31 15.13 -8.70 -4.69
CA LYS A 31 14.52 -8.12 -3.48
C LYS A 31 14.45 -6.60 -3.60
N PRO A 32 13.43 -5.96 -3.00
CA PRO A 32 13.34 -4.50 -2.99
C PRO A 32 14.50 -3.90 -2.18
N SER A 33 15.02 -2.78 -2.68
CA SER A 33 16.07 -1.99 -2.05
C SER A 33 15.94 -0.53 -2.47
N MET A 34 16.68 0.37 -1.88
CA MET A 34 16.72 1.78 -2.25
C MET A 34 17.09 1.99 -3.74
N ASP A 35 18.01 1.17 -4.28
CA ASP A 35 18.41 1.25 -5.69
C ASP A 35 17.45 0.50 -6.65
N ASN A 36 16.55 -0.30 -6.10
CA ASN A 36 15.59 -1.09 -6.86
C ASN A 36 14.29 -1.24 -6.07
N PRO A 37 13.56 -0.13 -5.83
CA PRO A 37 12.33 -0.16 -5.04
C PRO A 37 11.20 -0.92 -5.76
N ARG A 38 10.24 -1.45 -5.02
CA ARG A 38 8.96 -1.86 -5.60
C ARG A 38 8.20 -0.61 -6.04
N GLN A 39 7.77 -0.56 -7.28
CA GLN A 39 7.00 0.56 -7.83
C GLN A 39 5.53 0.15 -7.93
N ILE A 40 4.66 0.85 -7.20
CA ILE A 40 3.25 0.49 -7.07
C ILE A 40 2.36 1.69 -7.40
N VAL A 41 1.42 1.52 -8.32
CA VAL A 41 0.39 2.51 -8.63
C VAL A 41 -0.98 2.03 -8.21
N LEU A 42 -1.68 2.84 -7.42
CA LEU A 42 -3.05 2.59 -6.99
C LEU A 42 -4.01 3.54 -7.70
N ALA A 43 -5.16 3.01 -8.12
CA ALA A 43 -6.23 3.79 -8.73
C ALA A 43 -7.26 4.20 -7.69
N LEU A 44 -7.53 5.50 -7.58
CA LEU A 44 -8.59 6.05 -6.75
C LEU A 44 -9.68 6.69 -7.64
N ASN A 45 -10.83 6.02 -7.77
CA ASN A 45 -11.95 6.49 -8.60
C ASN A 45 -13.28 6.65 -7.83
N THR A 46 -13.22 6.63 -6.52
CA THR A 46 -14.39 6.76 -5.64
C THR A 46 -14.24 7.92 -4.67
N ASN A 47 -15.37 8.43 -4.19
CA ASN A 47 -15.44 9.39 -3.08
C ASN A 47 -16.16 8.78 -1.86
N ASP A 48 -16.35 7.47 -1.84
CA ASP A 48 -16.85 6.76 -0.67
C ASP A 48 -15.78 6.79 0.43
N GLU A 49 -16.15 7.32 1.60
CA GLU A 49 -15.21 7.57 2.69
C GLU A 49 -14.54 6.30 3.22
N ALA A 50 -15.29 5.20 3.32
CA ALA A 50 -14.76 3.93 3.80
C ALA A 50 -13.76 3.34 2.80
N ALA A 51 -14.11 3.35 1.50
CA ALA A 51 -13.22 2.87 0.45
C ALA A 51 -11.94 3.72 0.32
N VAL A 52 -12.05 5.05 0.45
CA VAL A 52 -10.90 5.96 0.42
C VAL A 52 -9.96 5.70 1.61
N ASN A 53 -10.51 5.62 2.83
CA ASN A 53 -9.72 5.31 4.01
C ASN A 53 -9.03 3.94 3.89
N ASN A 54 -9.74 2.91 3.43
CA ASN A 54 -9.16 1.59 3.22
C ASN A 54 -8.00 1.63 2.22
N LEU A 55 -8.13 2.36 1.11
CA LEU A 55 -7.04 2.52 0.14
C LEU A 55 -5.83 3.19 0.79
N LEU A 56 -6.02 4.29 1.53
CA LEU A 56 -4.91 5.01 2.18
C LEU A 56 -4.26 4.17 3.29
N PHE A 57 -5.02 3.40 4.06
CA PHE A 57 -4.45 2.45 5.03
C PHE A 57 -3.66 1.33 4.35
N ASN A 58 -4.09 0.87 3.17
CA ASN A 58 -3.30 -0.09 2.39
C ASN A 58 -1.97 0.51 1.93
N VAL A 59 -1.94 1.79 1.54
CA VAL A 59 -0.68 2.50 1.24
C VAL A 59 0.26 2.48 2.45
N VAL A 60 -0.25 2.83 3.65
CA VAL A 60 0.53 2.76 4.90
C VAL A 60 1.07 1.35 5.16
N ASN A 61 0.25 0.33 4.99
CA ASN A 61 0.65 -1.06 5.22
C ASN A 61 1.72 -1.53 4.22
N ILE A 62 1.62 -1.12 2.96
CA ILE A 62 2.62 -1.42 1.93
C ILE A 62 3.96 -0.78 2.31
N GLN A 63 3.97 0.50 2.70
CA GLN A 63 5.20 1.18 3.13
C GLN A 63 5.81 0.51 4.37
N LYS A 64 4.99 0.14 5.36
CA LYS A 64 5.48 -0.57 6.55
C LYS A 64 6.10 -1.92 6.23
N PHE A 65 5.54 -2.63 5.24
CA PHE A 65 6.02 -3.96 4.85
C PHE A 65 7.37 -3.90 4.12
N TYR A 66 7.52 -3.00 3.15
CA TYR A 66 8.75 -2.91 2.35
C TYR A 66 9.84 -2.01 2.97
N GLY A 67 9.46 -1.06 3.83
CA GLY A 67 10.27 0.09 4.21
C GLY A 67 10.09 1.25 3.23
N GLN A 68 10.06 2.50 3.72
CA GLN A 68 9.82 3.70 2.91
C GLN A 68 10.80 3.82 1.73
N GLU A 69 12.08 3.54 1.97
CA GLU A 69 13.15 3.63 0.99
C GLU A 69 13.15 2.52 -0.07
N ASN A 70 12.38 1.46 0.15
CA ASN A 70 12.37 0.26 -0.70
C ASN A 70 11.08 0.14 -1.54
N VAL A 71 10.20 1.15 -1.49
CA VAL A 71 8.96 1.18 -2.25
C VAL A 71 8.61 2.60 -2.71
N GLU A 72 8.26 2.74 -3.97
CA GLU A 72 7.67 3.95 -4.54
C GLU A 72 6.17 3.72 -4.73
N ILE A 73 5.34 4.62 -4.21
CA ILE A 73 3.89 4.49 -4.30
C ILE A 73 3.30 5.72 -4.94
N ALA A 74 2.44 5.52 -5.93
CA ALA A 74 1.62 6.58 -6.52
C ALA A 74 0.13 6.24 -6.40
N VAL A 75 -0.67 7.22 -6.00
CA VAL A 75 -2.13 7.15 -5.98
C VAL A 75 -2.67 8.09 -7.06
N VAL A 76 -3.25 7.54 -8.12
CA VAL A 76 -3.82 8.31 -9.22
C VAL A 76 -5.32 8.44 -9.06
N GLY A 77 -5.79 9.66 -8.82
CA GLY A 77 -7.21 10.00 -8.65
C GLY A 77 -7.84 10.46 -9.96
N TYR A 78 -8.96 9.82 -10.33
CA TYR A 78 -9.78 10.21 -11.48
C TYR A 78 -11.27 10.00 -11.18
N GLY A 79 -12.16 10.57 -12.01
CA GLY A 79 -13.61 10.52 -11.75
C GLY A 79 -13.93 11.05 -10.35
N ALA A 80 -14.80 10.37 -9.61
CA ALA A 80 -15.17 10.79 -8.25
C ALA A 80 -13.98 10.86 -7.28
N GLY A 81 -12.92 10.10 -7.53
CA GLY A 81 -11.71 10.05 -6.69
C GLY A 81 -10.95 11.35 -6.60
N VAL A 82 -11.01 12.22 -7.64
CA VAL A 82 -10.32 13.54 -7.64
C VAL A 82 -10.79 14.43 -6.49
N ARG A 83 -12.04 14.29 -6.04
CA ARG A 83 -12.58 15.11 -4.94
C ARG A 83 -11.80 14.94 -3.64
N ASN A 84 -11.21 13.78 -3.43
CA ASN A 84 -10.37 13.54 -2.25
C ASN A 84 -9.05 14.34 -2.27
N PHE A 85 -8.68 14.90 -3.41
CA PHE A 85 -7.47 15.71 -3.59
C PHE A 85 -7.73 17.21 -3.56
N LEU A 86 -8.99 17.65 -3.42
CA LEU A 86 -9.36 19.05 -3.36
C LEU A 86 -9.42 19.53 -1.91
N LYS A 87 -8.80 20.68 -1.61
CA LYS A 87 -8.73 21.28 -0.27
C LYS A 87 -10.11 21.42 0.39
N SER A 88 -11.13 21.78 -0.38
CA SER A 88 -12.49 22.04 0.13
C SER A 88 -13.34 20.78 0.28
N ASP A 89 -13.05 19.71 -0.46
CA ASP A 89 -13.92 18.53 -0.57
C ASP A 89 -13.37 17.33 0.21
N SER A 90 -12.06 17.32 0.45
CA SER A 90 -11.36 16.16 1.04
C SER A 90 -11.67 16.04 2.54
N LYS A 91 -12.09 14.84 2.94
CA LYS A 91 -12.21 14.44 4.35
C LYS A 91 -10.94 13.76 4.88
N VAL A 92 -9.95 13.55 4.00
CA VAL A 92 -8.70 12.83 4.29
C VAL A 92 -7.47 13.69 3.98
N ALA A 93 -7.62 15.01 3.89
CA ALA A 93 -6.56 15.93 3.51
C ALA A 93 -5.30 15.78 4.39
N ASP A 94 -5.47 15.72 5.71
CA ASP A 94 -4.36 15.59 6.67
C ASP A 94 -3.60 14.28 6.48
N LEU A 95 -4.31 13.19 6.20
CA LEU A 95 -3.69 11.89 5.92
C LEU A 95 -2.93 11.91 4.60
N ILE A 96 -3.49 12.53 3.56
CA ILE A 96 -2.81 12.72 2.27
C ILE A 96 -1.53 13.54 2.45
N GLN A 97 -1.60 14.67 3.15
CA GLN A 97 -0.42 15.50 3.43
C GLN A 97 0.64 14.74 4.22
N SER A 98 0.22 13.95 5.21
CA SER A 98 1.13 13.08 5.96
C SER A 98 1.83 12.07 5.03
N LEU A 99 1.08 11.41 4.15
CA LEU A 99 1.64 10.43 3.21
C LEU A 99 2.58 11.06 2.18
N ILE A 100 2.31 12.29 1.76
CA ILE A 100 3.23 13.06 0.89
C ILE A 100 4.58 13.27 1.59
N LEU A 101 4.59 13.56 2.89
CA LEU A 101 5.83 13.67 3.68
C LEU A 101 6.59 12.33 3.79
N TYR A 102 5.93 11.22 3.53
CA TYR A 102 6.51 9.89 3.44
C TYR A 102 6.70 9.41 1.99
N ASP A 103 6.91 10.36 1.05
CA ASP A 103 7.22 10.13 -0.36
C ASP A 103 6.15 9.40 -1.17
N VAL A 104 4.88 9.39 -0.71
CA VAL A 104 3.77 8.91 -1.53
C VAL A 104 3.36 9.98 -2.52
N GLN A 105 3.33 9.62 -3.80
CA GLN A 105 2.88 10.51 -4.87
C GLN A 105 1.35 10.47 -4.98
N PHE A 106 0.71 11.63 -4.98
CA PHE A 106 -0.71 11.78 -5.30
C PHE A 106 -0.86 12.56 -6.60
N VAL A 107 -1.60 12.00 -7.56
CA VAL A 107 -1.71 12.55 -8.91
C VAL A 107 -3.18 12.68 -9.32
N ALA A 108 -3.62 13.90 -9.55
CA ALA A 108 -4.99 14.21 -9.99
C ALA A 108 -5.13 14.16 -11.52
N CYS A 109 -6.28 13.66 -11.99
CA CYS A 109 -6.65 13.71 -13.41
C CYS A 109 -7.15 15.09 -13.81
N GLY A 110 -6.41 15.81 -14.64
CA GLY A 110 -6.76 17.13 -15.15
C GLY A 110 -8.05 17.16 -15.95
N ASN A 111 -8.29 16.17 -16.80
CA ASN A 111 -9.56 16.05 -17.54
C ASN A 111 -10.76 15.96 -16.60
N THR A 112 -10.61 15.28 -15.45
CA THR A 112 -11.66 15.22 -14.44
C THR A 112 -11.86 16.57 -13.75
N LEU A 113 -10.76 17.26 -13.38
CA LEU A 113 -10.85 18.59 -12.80
C LEU A 113 -11.60 19.55 -13.75
N ASP A 114 -11.24 19.55 -15.03
CA ASP A 114 -11.91 20.38 -16.05
C ASP A 114 -13.41 20.03 -16.17
N ALA A 115 -13.74 18.74 -16.19
CA ALA A 115 -15.13 18.28 -16.32
C ALA A 115 -16.00 18.68 -15.10
N ILE A 116 -15.43 18.80 -13.90
CA ILE A 116 -16.15 19.22 -12.70
C ILE A 116 -15.98 20.71 -12.38
N GLY A 117 -15.35 21.49 -13.27
CA GLY A 117 -15.15 22.94 -13.14
C GLY A 117 -14.21 23.33 -12.00
N ARG A 118 -13.23 22.48 -11.66
CA ARG A 118 -12.26 22.75 -10.57
C ARG A 118 -10.88 23.07 -11.14
N LYS A 119 -10.16 23.92 -10.43
CA LYS A 119 -8.83 24.40 -10.82
C LYS A 119 -7.72 23.61 -10.13
N ARG A 120 -6.52 23.63 -10.71
CA ARG A 120 -5.34 22.92 -10.18
C ARG A 120 -4.84 23.55 -8.85
N ASP A 121 -5.01 24.85 -8.66
CA ASP A 121 -4.66 25.57 -7.42
C ASP A 121 -5.57 25.22 -6.22
N GLU A 122 -6.71 24.55 -6.48
CA GLU A 122 -7.59 24.00 -5.45
C GLU A 122 -7.11 22.63 -4.91
N LEU A 123 -6.10 22.01 -5.52
CA LEU A 123 -5.51 20.77 -5.03
C LEU A 123 -4.81 20.98 -3.69
N ILE A 124 -4.83 19.94 -2.85
CA ILE A 124 -4.04 19.87 -1.62
C ILE A 124 -2.57 20.07 -1.99
N GLU A 125 -1.84 20.79 -1.14
CA GLU A 125 -0.41 21.05 -1.36
C GLU A 125 0.38 19.74 -1.46
N GLY A 126 1.24 19.62 -2.49
CA GLY A 126 2.00 18.42 -2.78
C GLY A 126 1.25 17.38 -3.62
N VAL A 127 -0.02 17.59 -3.95
CA VAL A 127 -0.72 16.79 -4.95
C VAL A 127 -0.38 17.31 -6.35
N ASP A 128 0.20 16.45 -7.17
CA ASP A 128 0.49 16.70 -8.57
C ASP A 128 -0.75 16.49 -9.47
N TRP A 129 -0.64 16.84 -10.72
CA TRP A 129 -1.66 16.54 -11.70
C TRP A 129 -1.07 16.17 -13.06
N VAL A 130 -1.81 15.36 -13.80
CA VAL A 130 -1.54 15.02 -15.22
C VAL A 130 -2.79 15.28 -16.04
N GLN A 131 -2.65 15.50 -17.35
CA GLN A 131 -3.82 15.76 -18.19
C GLN A 131 -4.83 14.62 -18.13
N ALA A 132 -4.37 13.36 -18.15
CA ALA A 132 -5.25 12.19 -18.19
C ALA A 132 -4.77 11.09 -17.22
N GLY A 133 -5.53 10.84 -16.15
CA GLY A 133 -5.13 9.90 -15.07
C GLY A 133 -5.09 8.43 -15.51
N LEU A 134 -6.04 7.97 -16.35
CA LEU A 134 -6.00 6.58 -16.83
C LEU A 134 -4.80 6.28 -17.74
N PRO A 135 -4.46 7.12 -18.73
CA PRO A 135 -3.20 6.99 -19.45
C PRO A 135 -1.97 6.99 -18.54
N GLU A 136 -1.94 7.84 -17.52
CA GLU A 136 -0.82 7.84 -16.56
C GLU A 136 -0.64 6.48 -15.87
N ILE A 137 -1.74 5.83 -15.47
CA ILE A 137 -1.70 4.48 -14.91
C ILE A 137 -1.17 3.47 -15.92
N VAL A 138 -1.59 3.56 -17.19
CA VAL A 138 -1.10 2.68 -18.27
C VAL A 138 0.41 2.88 -18.46
N GLU A 139 0.85 4.13 -18.62
CA GLU A 139 2.26 4.45 -18.85
C GLU A 139 3.15 4.05 -17.68
N ARG A 140 2.67 4.16 -16.42
CA ARG A 140 3.40 3.62 -15.27
C ARG A 140 3.56 2.11 -15.36
N GLN A 141 2.51 1.36 -15.69
CA GLN A 141 2.60 -0.09 -15.85
C GLN A 141 3.59 -0.49 -16.97
N LEU A 142 3.60 0.25 -18.09
CA LEU A 142 4.57 0.02 -19.16
C LEU A 142 6.02 0.31 -18.72
N ARG A 143 6.21 1.17 -17.74
CA ARG A 143 7.51 1.43 -17.08
C ARG A 143 7.83 0.42 -15.96
N GLY A 144 7.00 -0.61 -15.74
CA GLY A 144 7.24 -1.67 -14.77
C GLY A 144 6.53 -1.51 -13.42
N TRP A 145 5.70 -0.50 -13.24
CA TRP A 145 4.90 -0.34 -12.02
C TRP A 145 3.84 -1.43 -11.88
N ILE A 146 3.63 -1.89 -10.67
CA ILE A 146 2.58 -2.87 -10.34
C ILE A 146 1.28 -2.11 -10.05
N TYR A 147 0.23 -2.43 -10.79
CA TYR A 147 -1.09 -1.83 -10.57
C TYR A 147 -1.87 -2.55 -9.47
N LEU A 148 -2.41 -1.78 -8.52
CA LEU A 148 -3.33 -2.28 -7.49
C LEU A 148 -4.63 -1.47 -7.50
N LYS A 149 -5.73 -2.17 -7.25
CA LYS A 149 -7.05 -1.59 -6.98
C LYS A 149 -7.65 -2.35 -5.79
N PRO A 150 -7.31 -1.94 -4.55
CA PRO A 150 -7.81 -2.56 -3.33
C PRO A 150 -9.29 -2.25 -3.10
#